data_c03ff3294abf84524b8a83e4b82a8242
#
_entry.id   c03ff3294abf84524b8a83e4b82a8242
#
_cell.length_a   1.000
_cell.length_b   1.000
_cell.length_c   1.000
_cell.angle_alpha   90.00
_cell.angle_beta   90.00
_cell.angle_gamma   90.00
#
_symmetry.space_group_name_H-M   'P 1'
#
loop_
_entity.id
_entity.type
_entity.pdbx_description
1 polymer ?
#
loop_
_entity_poly.entity_id
_entity_poly.type
_entity_poly.pdbx_seq_one_letter_code
_entity_poly.pdbx_strand_id
1 'polypeptide(L)'
;MNASATADILTRTKSIEPWMIEIRRRLHQTPELLYELRETTKTVQAELDKLGVKYEAGIAQTGIVATIGNDSSRCVALRADMDALPIHEEADVDFRSQTEGKMHACGHDCHTSMLLGAAKILKEMESDLNGTCLLYTSPSPRD
;
A
#
# COMPACT_ATOMS: atom_id res chain seq x y z
N MET A 1 16.63 1.97 -18.26
CA MET A 1 15.19 2.18 -18.55
C MET A 1 15.10 3.07 -19.77
N ASN A 2 14.24 2.72 -20.73
CA ASN A 2 14.02 3.53 -21.93
C ASN A 2 13.16 4.75 -21.52
N ALA A 3 13.48 5.95 -21.97
CA ALA A 3 12.75 7.19 -21.66
C ALA A 3 11.23 7.09 -21.96
N SER A 4 10.86 6.31 -22.99
CA SER A 4 9.46 6.01 -23.32
C SER A 4 8.72 5.23 -22.23
N ALA A 5 9.36 4.24 -21.61
CA ALA A 5 8.74 3.45 -20.54
C ALA A 5 8.53 4.27 -19.26
N THR A 6 9.46 5.17 -18.94
CA THR A 6 9.33 6.08 -17.79
C THR A 6 8.16 7.07 -18.00
N ALA A 7 8.00 7.61 -19.21
CA ALA A 7 6.91 8.52 -19.55
C ALA A 7 5.54 7.82 -19.47
N ASP A 8 5.44 6.55 -19.89
CA ASP A 8 4.22 5.75 -19.78
C ASP A 8 3.84 5.49 -18.31
N ILE A 9 4.80 5.09 -17.47
CA ILE A 9 4.56 4.89 -16.03
C ILE A 9 4.08 6.18 -15.36
N LEU A 10 4.69 7.33 -15.66
CA LEU A 10 4.25 8.61 -15.10
C LEU A 10 2.82 8.96 -15.52
N THR A 11 2.46 8.70 -16.76
CA THR A 11 1.11 8.94 -17.27
C THR A 11 0.09 8.05 -16.55
N ARG A 12 0.37 6.76 -16.39
CA ARG A 12 -0.46 5.81 -15.61
C ARG A 12 -0.60 6.25 -14.16
N THR A 13 0.52 6.64 -13.52
CA THR A 13 0.51 7.11 -12.12
C THR A 13 -0.41 8.33 -11.95
N LYS A 14 -0.34 9.30 -12.85
CA LYS A 14 -1.23 10.47 -12.82
C LYS A 14 -2.70 10.08 -12.98
N SER A 15 -3.01 9.10 -13.80
CA SER A 15 -4.40 8.67 -14.03
C SER A 15 -5.02 8.00 -12.80
N ILE A 16 -4.23 7.37 -11.93
CA ILE A 16 -4.69 6.70 -10.71
C ILE A 16 -4.53 7.55 -9.44
N GLU A 17 -3.98 8.76 -9.54
CA GLU A 17 -3.76 9.65 -8.39
C GLU A 17 -5.03 9.87 -7.54
N PRO A 18 -6.22 10.17 -8.11
CA PRO A 18 -7.43 10.34 -7.29
C PRO A 18 -7.79 9.10 -6.48
N TRP A 19 -7.61 7.90 -7.05
CA TRP A 19 -7.84 6.64 -6.35
C TRP A 19 -6.83 6.40 -5.22
N MET A 20 -5.54 6.73 -5.43
CA MET A 20 -4.53 6.64 -4.36
C MET A 20 -4.83 7.61 -3.21
N ILE A 21 -5.27 8.83 -3.53
CA ILE A 21 -5.67 9.84 -2.52
C ILE A 21 -6.86 9.33 -1.71
N GLU A 22 -7.86 8.71 -2.35
CA GLU A 22 -9.02 8.14 -1.65
C GLU A 22 -8.60 7.03 -0.68
N ILE A 23 -7.75 6.10 -1.11
CA ILE A 23 -7.23 5.04 -0.24
C ILE A 23 -6.46 5.63 0.93
N ARG A 24 -5.54 6.57 0.67
CA ARG A 24 -4.75 7.24 1.70
C ARG A 24 -5.66 7.90 2.75
N ARG A 25 -6.68 8.65 2.33
CA ARG A 25 -7.62 9.32 3.25
C ARG A 25 -8.42 8.33 4.08
N ARG A 26 -8.86 7.23 3.48
CA ARG A 26 -9.56 6.16 4.19
C ARG A 26 -8.68 5.50 5.26
N LEU A 27 -7.43 5.19 4.95
CA LEU A 27 -6.46 4.67 5.92
C LEU A 27 -6.20 5.69 7.03
N HIS A 28 -6.04 6.96 6.69
CA HIS A 28 -5.78 8.04 7.63
C HIS A 28 -6.92 8.21 8.66
N GLN A 29 -8.16 8.01 8.23
CA GLN A 29 -9.34 8.10 9.10
C GLN A 29 -9.45 6.94 10.10
N THR A 30 -8.83 5.80 9.82
CA THR A 30 -8.93 4.59 10.64
C THR A 30 -7.56 4.09 11.10
N PRO A 31 -6.79 4.91 11.84
CA PRO A 31 -5.44 4.54 12.25
C PRO A 31 -5.46 3.43 13.30
N GLU A 32 -4.63 2.43 13.08
CA GLU A 32 -4.43 1.29 13.96
C GLU A 32 -2.96 1.18 14.38
N LEU A 33 -2.68 0.62 15.53
CA LEU A 33 -1.35 0.63 16.12
C LEU A 33 -0.70 -0.75 16.09
N LEU A 34 0.61 -0.77 15.92
CA LEU A 34 1.44 -1.97 16.03
C LEU A 34 0.91 -3.13 15.15
N TYR A 35 0.57 -4.25 15.76
CA TYR A 35 0.06 -5.46 15.08
C TYR A 35 -1.48 -5.58 15.09
N GLU A 36 -2.20 -4.59 15.62
CA GLU A 36 -3.66 -4.58 15.67
C GLU A 36 -4.25 -3.88 14.44
N LEU A 37 -3.92 -4.35 13.24
CA LEU A 37 -4.20 -3.70 11.95
C LEU A 37 -5.37 -4.35 11.20
N ARG A 38 -6.46 -4.63 11.88
CA ARG A 38 -7.60 -5.39 11.31
C ARG A 38 -8.28 -4.67 10.15
N GLU A 39 -8.63 -3.41 10.33
CA GLU A 39 -9.33 -2.63 9.30
C GLU A 39 -8.39 -2.18 8.19
N THR A 40 -7.15 -1.84 8.54
CA THR A 40 -6.08 -1.55 7.59
C THR A 40 -5.82 -2.75 6.67
N THR A 41 -5.64 -3.95 7.25
CA THR A 41 -5.44 -5.19 6.49
C THR A 41 -6.62 -5.50 5.58
N LYS A 42 -7.87 -5.39 6.08
CA LYS A 42 -9.07 -5.58 5.25
C LYS A 42 -9.13 -4.59 4.07
N THR A 43 -8.76 -3.34 4.31
CA THR A 43 -8.71 -2.33 3.25
C THR A 43 -7.73 -2.71 2.17
N VAL A 44 -6.51 -3.12 2.54
CA VAL A 44 -5.48 -3.55 1.58
C VAL A 44 -5.92 -4.80 0.82
N GLN A 45 -6.45 -5.82 1.50
CA GLN A 45 -6.97 -7.03 0.88
C GLN A 45 -8.07 -6.72 -0.14
N ALA A 46 -9.04 -5.89 0.22
CA ALA A 46 -10.13 -5.50 -0.67
C ALA A 46 -9.65 -4.80 -1.94
N GLU A 47 -8.60 -3.96 -1.84
CA GLU A 47 -8.03 -3.32 -3.03
C GLU A 47 -7.23 -4.33 -3.88
N LEU A 48 -6.46 -5.24 -3.27
CA LEU A 48 -5.76 -6.31 -4.01
C LEU A 48 -6.73 -7.26 -4.71
N ASP A 49 -7.85 -7.60 -4.07
CA ASP A 49 -8.93 -8.41 -4.67
C ASP A 49 -9.54 -7.73 -5.90
N LYS A 50 -9.85 -6.43 -5.82
CA LYS A 50 -10.35 -5.64 -6.96
C LYS A 50 -9.36 -5.58 -8.12
N LEU A 51 -8.06 -5.58 -7.82
CA LEU A 51 -7.00 -5.59 -8.82
C LEU A 51 -6.72 -7.00 -9.38
N GLY A 52 -7.28 -8.05 -8.81
CA GLY A 52 -7.00 -9.44 -9.20
C GLY A 52 -5.56 -9.84 -8.89
N VAL A 53 -4.95 -9.27 -7.87
CA VAL A 53 -3.58 -9.58 -7.41
C VAL A 53 -3.63 -10.70 -6.39
N LYS A 54 -2.82 -11.74 -6.57
CA LYS A 54 -2.70 -12.85 -5.62
C LYS A 54 -1.88 -12.41 -4.42
N TYR A 55 -2.33 -12.78 -3.22
CA TYR A 55 -1.61 -12.47 -1.98
C TYR A 55 -1.80 -13.56 -0.92
N GLU A 56 -0.89 -13.57 0.04
CA GLU A 56 -0.97 -14.29 1.30
C GLU A 56 -1.12 -13.27 2.43
N ALA A 57 -2.06 -13.51 3.34
CA ALA A 57 -2.31 -12.64 4.50
C ALA A 57 -2.00 -13.36 5.81
N GLY A 58 -1.85 -12.61 6.89
CA GLY A 58 -1.52 -13.16 8.22
C GLY A 58 -0.02 -13.39 8.42
N ILE A 59 0.82 -12.90 7.53
CA ILE A 59 2.27 -12.95 7.69
C ILE A 59 2.66 -12.03 8.86
N ALA A 60 3.40 -12.56 9.84
CA ALA A 60 3.73 -11.84 11.08
C ALA A 60 2.48 -11.18 11.72
N GLN A 61 1.36 -11.89 11.81
CA GLN A 61 0.04 -11.55 12.34
C GLN A 61 -0.86 -10.81 11.33
N THR A 62 -0.48 -9.62 10.87
CA THR A 62 -1.34 -8.75 10.03
C THR A 62 -0.70 -8.35 8.71
N GLY A 63 0.51 -8.81 8.44
CA GLY A 63 1.20 -8.52 7.19
C GLY A 63 0.58 -9.25 6.00
N ILE A 64 0.79 -8.68 4.82
CA ILE A 64 0.34 -9.21 3.53
C ILE A 64 1.54 -9.29 2.60
N VAL A 65 1.67 -10.38 1.88
CA VAL A 65 2.64 -10.54 0.79
C VAL A 65 1.88 -10.79 -0.50
N ALA A 66 1.95 -9.86 -1.43
CA ALA A 66 1.35 -9.97 -2.75
C ALA A 66 2.42 -10.25 -3.82
N THR A 67 2.05 -11.00 -4.85
CA THR A 67 2.97 -11.42 -5.91
C THR A 67 2.40 -11.04 -7.27
N ILE A 68 3.19 -10.35 -8.09
CA ILE A 68 2.86 -9.99 -9.47
C ILE A 68 4.01 -10.44 -10.38
N GLY A 69 3.66 -11.06 -11.50
CA GLY A 69 4.59 -11.70 -12.42
C GLY A 69 4.76 -13.19 -12.13
N ASN A 70 5.51 -13.87 -12.99
CA ASN A 70 5.62 -15.34 -12.98
C ASN A 70 7.03 -15.88 -13.20
N ASP A 71 8.02 -15.00 -13.31
CA ASP A 71 9.43 -15.41 -13.50
C ASP A 71 10.18 -15.37 -12.16
N SER A 72 10.59 -16.52 -11.68
CA SER A 72 11.36 -16.65 -10.43
C SER A 72 12.85 -16.34 -10.57
N SER A 73 13.35 -16.14 -11.78
CA SER A 73 14.77 -15.86 -12.03
C SER A 73 15.21 -14.46 -11.57
N ARG A 74 14.27 -13.54 -11.51
CA ARG A 74 14.48 -12.16 -11.06
C ARG A 74 13.35 -11.75 -10.14
N CYS A 75 13.68 -11.25 -8.97
CA CYS A 75 12.70 -10.79 -7.99
C CYS A 75 13.09 -9.40 -7.46
N VAL A 76 12.10 -8.51 -7.41
CA VAL A 76 12.21 -7.21 -6.75
C VAL A 76 11.15 -7.17 -5.65
N ALA A 77 11.50 -6.66 -4.47
CA ALA A 77 10.57 -6.49 -3.37
C ALA A 77 10.34 -5.00 -3.08
N LEU A 78 9.05 -4.63 -2.91
CA LEU A 78 8.63 -3.32 -2.45
C LEU A 78 7.91 -3.48 -1.12
N ARG A 79 8.17 -2.59 -0.16
CA ARG A 79 7.61 -2.65 1.20
C ARG A 79 6.89 -1.36 1.57
N ALA A 80 5.79 -1.49 2.31
CA ALA A 80 5.15 -0.39 3.01
C ALA A 80 4.81 -0.78 4.45
N ASP A 81 5.00 0.16 5.36
CA ASP A 81 4.50 0.07 6.73
C ASP A 81 3.01 0.43 6.74
N MET A 82 2.26 -0.10 7.72
CA MET A 82 0.81 0.11 7.80
C MET A 82 0.32 0.69 9.13
N ASP A 83 1.15 0.65 10.16
CA ASP A 83 0.78 1.09 11.50
C ASP A 83 0.78 2.62 11.65
N ALA A 84 -0.04 3.11 12.56
CA ALA A 84 -0.14 4.50 12.98
C ALA A 84 0.62 4.75 14.29
N LEU A 85 0.55 5.97 14.81
CA LEU A 85 1.17 6.40 16.05
C LEU A 85 0.12 6.72 17.12
N PRO A 86 0.43 6.52 18.42
CA PRO A 86 -0.41 6.92 19.53
C PRO A 86 -0.27 8.44 19.79
N ILE A 87 -0.70 9.23 18.81
CA ILE A 87 -0.62 10.70 18.80
C ILE A 87 -2.02 11.24 18.49
N HIS A 88 -2.43 12.27 19.24
CA HIS A 88 -3.67 12.99 18.92
C HIS A 88 -3.49 13.85 17.66
N GLU A 89 -4.43 13.76 16.72
CA GLU A 89 -4.40 14.59 15.52
C GLU A 89 -5.01 15.96 15.79
N GLU A 90 -4.23 17.00 15.59
CA GLU A 90 -4.66 18.40 15.71
C GLU A 90 -4.97 19.04 14.36
N ALA A 91 -4.74 18.33 13.24
CA ALA A 91 -4.98 18.88 11.91
C ALA A 91 -6.47 19.09 11.64
N ASP A 92 -6.82 20.25 11.09
CA ASP A 92 -8.17 20.56 10.63
C ASP A 92 -8.33 20.18 9.16
N VAL A 93 -8.62 18.91 8.93
CA VAL A 93 -8.79 18.33 7.59
C VAL A 93 -10.01 17.41 7.55
N ASP A 94 -10.68 17.35 6.41
CA ASP A 94 -11.90 16.56 6.21
C ASP A 94 -11.69 15.04 6.42
N PHE A 95 -10.47 14.57 6.31
CA PHE A 95 -10.09 13.15 6.44
C PHE A 95 -9.29 12.86 7.72
N ARG A 96 -9.42 13.69 8.76
CA ARG A 96 -8.74 13.47 10.04
C ARG A 96 -9.11 12.12 10.66
N SER A 97 -8.25 11.64 11.54
CA SER A 97 -8.49 10.43 12.33
C SER A 97 -9.85 10.44 13.02
N GLN A 98 -10.57 9.34 12.92
CA GLN A 98 -11.83 9.08 13.65
C GLN A 98 -11.58 8.35 14.98
N THR A 99 -10.32 8.07 15.31
CA THR A 99 -9.91 7.38 16.54
C THR A 99 -9.08 8.32 17.38
N GLU A 100 -9.65 8.77 18.50
CA GLU A 100 -8.95 9.66 19.42
C GLU A 100 -7.63 9.07 19.89
N GLY A 101 -6.58 9.89 19.94
CA GLY A 101 -5.24 9.50 20.39
C GLY A 101 -4.46 8.61 19.41
N LYS A 102 -4.95 8.45 18.17
CA LYS A 102 -4.22 7.74 17.12
C LYS A 102 -4.18 8.55 15.83
N MET A 103 -3.04 8.57 15.15
CA MET A 103 -2.85 9.32 13.90
C MET A 103 -1.78 8.68 13.03
N HIS A 104 -1.95 8.71 11.72
CA HIS A 104 -0.89 8.40 10.76
C HIS A 104 0.12 9.57 10.64
N ALA A 105 0.84 9.86 11.74
CA ALA A 105 1.79 10.97 11.80
C ALA A 105 3.15 10.67 11.15
N CYS A 106 3.44 9.41 10.78
CA CYS A 106 4.67 9.00 10.10
C CYS A 106 4.49 8.85 8.57
N GLY A 107 3.25 8.92 8.06
CA GLY A 107 2.97 8.78 6.63
C GLY A 107 2.86 7.34 6.13
N HIS A 108 2.64 6.35 7.00
CA HIS A 108 2.48 4.95 6.59
C HIS A 108 1.20 4.72 5.75
N ASP A 109 0.17 5.52 5.93
CA ASP A 109 -1.00 5.61 5.05
C ASP A 109 -0.62 6.00 3.60
N CYS A 110 0.33 6.93 3.44
CA CYS A 110 0.89 7.28 2.15
C CYS A 110 1.72 6.12 1.57
N HIS A 111 2.59 5.48 2.38
CA HIS A 111 3.39 4.33 1.94
C HIS A 111 2.49 3.20 1.43
N THR A 112 1.44 2.86 2.19
CA THR A 112 0.49 1.80 1.81
C THR A 112 -0.27 2.15 0.53
N SER A 113 -0.76 3.39 0.39
CA SER A 113 -1.46 3.81 -0.82
C SER A 113 -0.55 3.85 -2.05
N MET A 114 0.72 4.26 -1.90
CA MET A 114 1.71 4.22 -2.97
C MET A 114 2.06 2.79 -3.38
N LEU A 115 2.18 1.86 -2.41
CA LEU A 115 2.42 0.45 -2.71
C LEU A 115 1.26 -0.19 -3.46
N LEU A 116 0.01 0.14 -3.12
CA LEU A 116 -1.17 -0.28 -3.87
C LEU A 116 -1.20 0.35 -5.27
N GLY A 117 -0.77 1.61 -5.41
CA GLY A 117 -0.58 2.24 -6.72
C GLY A 117 0.43 1.51 -7.60
N ALA A 118 1.56 1.11 -7.02
CA ALA A 118 2.56 0.28 -7.70
C ALA A 118 1.97 -1.09 -8.09
N ALA A 119 1.21 -1.73 -7.18
CA ALA A 119 0.53 -3.01 -7.46
C ALA A 119 -0.40 -2.90 -8.66
N LYS A 120 -1.20 -1.83 -8.73
CA LYS A 120 -2.14 -1.59 -9.85
C LYS A 120 -1.41 -1.47 -11.17
N ILE A 121 -0.37 -0.63 -11.25
CA ILE A 121 0.39 -0.42 -12.49
C ILE A 121 1.13 -1.69 -12.91
N LEU A 122 1.78 -2.37 -11.96
CA LEU A 122 2.48 -3.62 -12.23
C LEU A 122 1.52 -4.72 -12.71
N LYS A 123 0.31 -4.79 -12.13
CA LYS A 123 -0.70 -5.75 -12.57
C LYS A 123 -1.20 -5.47 -13.99
N GLU A 124 -1.41 -4.21 -14.34
CA GLU A 124 -1.76 -3.80 -15.71
C GLU A 124 -0.66 -4.14 -16.75
N MET A 125 0.59 -4.18 -16.30
CA MET A 125 1.76 -4.49 -17.13
C MET A 125 2.31 -5.91 -16.92
N GLU A 126 1.56 -6.80 -16.26
CA GLU A 126 2.06 -8.10 -15.79
C GLU A 126 2.62 -8.95 -16.93
N SER A 127 2.02 -8.90 -18.13
CA SER A 127 2.51 -9.63 -19.31
C SER A 127 3.88 -9.15 -19.82
N ASP A 128 4.27 -7.91 -19.50
CA ASP A 128 5.50 -7.29 -19.97
C ASP A 128 6.62 -7.39 -18.93
N LEU A 129 6.34 -7.95 -17.76
CA LEU A 129 7.31 -8.10 -16.69
C LEU A 129 8.29 -9.23 -16.98
N ASN A 130 9.58 -8.93 -16.92
CA ASN A 130 10.66 -9.90 -17.00
C ASN A 130 11.15 -10.32 -15.59
N GLY A 131 10.24 -10.73 -14.73
CA GLY A 131 10.54 -11.09 -13.34
C GLY A 131 9.29 -11.10 -12.49
N THR A 132 9.50 -11.23 -11.20
CA THR A 132 8.45 -11.20 -10.17
C THR A 132 8.64 -9.98 -9.28
N CYS A 133 7.56 -9.31 -8.94
CA CYS A 133 7.52 -8.29 -7.92
C CYS A 133 6.78 -8.83 -6.69
N LEU A 134 7.44 -8.79 -5.54
CA LEU A 134 6.85 -9.02 -4.23
C LEU A 134 6.50 -7.67 -3.63
N LEU A 135 5.25 -7.51 -3.23
CA LEU A 135 4.77 -6.32 -2.53
C LEU A 135 4.37 -6.78 -1.13
N TYR A 136 5.00 -6.27 -0.09
CA TYR A 136 4.68 -6.70 1.24
C TYR A 136 4.44 -5.53 2.19
N THR A 137 3.48 -5.75 3.09
CA THR A 137 3.14 -4.83 4.14
C THR A 137 3.45 -5.48 5.48
N SER A 138 4.04 -4.73 6.37
CA SER A 138 4.27 -5.17 7.75
C SER A 138 4.22 -3.94 8.65
N PRO A 139 3.83 -4.12 9.93
CA PRO A 139 4.10 -3.07 10.90
C PRO A 139 5.59 -2.81 10.95
N SER A 140 5.97 -1.54 11.10
CA SER A 140 7.38 -1.19 11.29
C SER A 140 7.85 -1.73 12.64
N PRO A 141 8.89 -2.56 12.71
CA PRO A 141 9.53 -2.79 13.99
C PRO A 141 10.17 -1.46 14.41
N ARG A 142 9.57 -0.83 15.37
CA ARG A 142 10.24 0.26 16.08
C ARG A 142 10.95 -0.35 17.25
N ASP A 143 12.24 -0.14 17.23
CA ASP A 143 13.12 -0.45 18.33
C ASP A 143 12.75 0.37 19.57
#